data_0fe03d0ba91fc8ea6640930e8c16f71f
#
_entry.id   0fe03d0ba91fc8ea6640930e8c16f71f
#
_cell.length_a   1.000
_cell.length_b   1.000
_cell.length_c   1.000
_cell.angle_alpha   90.00
_cell.angle_beta   90.00
_cell.angle_gamma   90.00
#
_symmetry.space_group_name_H-M   'P 1'
#
loop_
_entity.id
_entity.type
_entity.pdbx_description
1 polymer ?
#
loop_
_entity_poly.entity_id
_entity_poly.type
_entity_poly.pdbx_seq_one_letter_code
_entity_poly.pdbx_strand_id
1 'polypeptide(L)' 'MEDESNPWPSFVDTFSTVLCIFIFLMLVFALNNMIIMYDNS' A
#
# COMPACT_ATOMS: atom_id res chain seq x y z
N MET A 1 12.94 -6.33 15.34
CA MET A 1 12.91 -5.57 16.09
C MET A 1 12.99 -5.76 17.40
N GLU A 2 13.84 -5.70 17.99
CA GLU A 2 14.01 -5.94 19.23
C GLU A 2 13.94 -4.80 20.07
N ASP A 3 13.85 -3.78 19.65
CA ASP A 3 13.92 -2.66 20.44
C ASP A 3 12.71 -2.22 20.93
N GLU A 4 12.12 -2.78 21.75
CA GLU A 4 10.97 -2.44 22.22
C GLU A 4 10.96 -1.26 23.08
N SER A 5 11.95 -0.79 23.43
CA SER A 5 11.98 0.33 24.31
C SER A 5 11.39 1.50 23.62
N ASN A 6 11.48 1.59 22.30
CA ASN A 6 10.99 2.72 21.62
C ASN A 6 9.76 2.41 20.89
N PRO A 7 8.73 3.16 20.85
CA PRO A 7 7.52 2.89 20.09
C PRO A 7 7.70 3.17 18.62
N TRP A 8 8.79 3.77 18.22
CA TRP A 8 9.03 4.11 16.86
C TRP A 8 9.01 2.93 15.96
N PRO A 9 9.67 1.83 16.22
CA PRO A 9 9.68 0.71 15.31
C PRO A 9 8.29 0.12 15.10
N SER A 10 7.47 0.14 16.14
CA SER A 10 6.14 -0.38 16.02
C SER A 10 5.29 0.53 15.16
N PHE A 11 5.43 1.81 15.34
CA PHE A 11 4.65 2.78 14.57
C PHE A 11 5.08 2.71 13.11
N VAL A 12 6.35 2.66 12.86
CA VAL A 12 6.88 2.62 11.52
C VAL A 12 6.40 1.34 10.81
N ASP A 13 6.38 0.24 11.53
CA ASP A 13 5.96 -1.01 10.96
C ASP A 13 4.50 -0.93 10.52
N THR A 14 3.64 -0.41 11.38
CA THR A 14 2.23 -0.30 11.07
C THR A 14 2.04 0.70 9.91
N PHE A 15 2.73 1.81 9.96
CA PHE A 15 2.60 2.82 8.95
C PHE A 15 3.05 2.27 7.60
N SER A 16 4.14 1.54 7.60
CA SER A 16 4.67 0.97 6.38
C SER A 16 3.70 -0.05 5.80
N THR A 17 3.10 -0.87 6.65
CA THR A 17 2.17 -1.88 6.21
C THR A 17 0.95 -1.22 5.56
N VAL A 18 0.43 -0.19 6.19
CA VAL A 18 -0.73 0.50 5.65
C VAL A 18 -0.38 1.15 4.32
N LEU A 19 0.81 1.71 4.22
CA LEU A 19 1.24 2.32 2.98
C LEU A 19 1.34 1.28 1.87
N CYS A 20 1.87 0.13 2.18
CA CYS A 20 2.00 -0.93 1.20
C CYS A 20 0.64 -1.35 0.67
N ILE A 21 -0.32 -1.51 1.57
CA ILE A 21 -1.65 -1.91 1.18
C ILE A 21 -2.27 -0.81 0.33
N PHE A 22 -2.07 0.43 0.71
CA PHE A 22 -2.65 1.54 -0.02
C PHE A 22 -2.08 1.60 -1.44
N ILE A 23 -0.78 1.45 -1.57
CA ILE A 23 -0.14 1.46 -2.88
C ILE A 23 -0.63 0.29 -3.71
N PHE A 24 -0.79 -0.86 -3.10
CA PHE A 24 -1.24 -2.03 -3.82
C PHE A 24 -2.66 -1.81 -4.34
N LEU A 25 -3.53 -1.23 -3.51
CA LEU A 25 -4.89 -0.97 -3.94
C LEU A 25 -4.90 0.05 -5.07
N MET A 26 -4.02 1.04 -4.99
CA MET A 26 -3.94 2.04 -6.03
C MET A 26 -3.49 1.41 -7.35
N LEU A 27 -2.57 0.48 -7.27
CA LEU A 27 -2.09 -0.19 -8.44
C LEU A 27 -3.21 -1.01 -9.09
N VAL A 28 -3.95 -1.74 -8.28
CA VAL A 28 -5.03 -2.56 -8.78
C VAL A 28 -6.10 -1.68 -9.41
N PHE A 29 -6.40 -0.56 -8.79
CA PHE A 29 -7.41 0.35 -9.28
C PHE A 29 -6.95 0.94 -10.62
N ALA A 30 -5.69 1.32 -10.70
CA ALA A 30 -5.16 1.91 -11.92
C ALA A 30 -5.19 0.89 -13.06
N LEU A 31 -4.82 -0.34 -12.76
CA LEU A 31 -4.82 -1.38 -13.76
C LEU A 31 -6.23 -1.66 -14.25
N ASN A 32 -7.17 -1.70 -13.32
CA ASN A 32 -8.53 -1.96 -13.69
C ASN A 32 -9.05 -0.86 -14.59
N ASN A 33 -8.74 0.38 -14.29
CA ASN A 33 -9.18 1.50 -15.09
C ASN A 33 -8.54 1.44 -16.46
N MET A 34 -7.29 1.06 -16.53
CA MET A 34 -6.59 0.98 -17.78
C MET A 34 -7.19 -0.09 -18.68
N ILE A 35 -7.53 -1.22 -18.10
CA ILE A 35 -8.10 -2.30 -18.87
C ILE A 35 -9.46 -1.90 -19.43
N ILE A 36 -10.27 -1.25 -18.60
CA ILE A 36 -11.58 -0.82 -19.02
C ILE A 36 -11.47 0.21 -20.14
N MET A 37 -10.53 1.13 -20.00
CA MET A 37 -10.37 2.16 -20.99
C MET A 37 -9.91 1.54 -22.30
N TYR A 38 -9.01 0.56 -22.23
CA TYR A 38 -8.51 -0.07 -23.42
C TYR A 38 -9.62 -0.81 -24.11
N ASP A 39 -10.43 -1.53 -23.35
CA ASP A 39 -11.50 -2.30 -23.92
C ASP A 39 -12.54 -1.40 -24.51
N ASN A 40 -12.81 -0.29 -23.91
CA ASN A 40 -13.82 0.58 -24.38
C ASN A 40 -13.38 1.35 -25.55
N SER A 41 -12.14 1.53 -25.73
CA SER A 41 -11.64 2.30 -26.82
C SER A 41 -11.67 1.48 -28.09
#